data_1795dcdda764f7831c40eba08f254d5d
#
_entry.id   1795dcdda764f7831c40eba08f254d5d
#
_cell.length_a   1.000
_cell.length_b   1.000
_cell.length_c   1.000
_cell.angle_alpha   90.00
_cell.angle_beta   90.00
_cell.angle_gamma   90.00
#
_symmetry.space_group_name_H-M   'P 1'
#
loop_
_entity.id
_entity.type
_entity.pdbx_description
1 polymer ?
#
loop_
_entity_poly.entity_id
_entity_poly.type
_entity_poly.pdbx_seq_one_letter_code
_entity_poly.pdbx_strand_id
1 'polypeptide(L)'
;YTSGADDVTTSQEYMARHSYDATSVFPNQSAEESEVLVMINESYMKLDMDGSGVSVMHRILSSGSEVLDCEPIDYIPFSSVCPIPIPHKFYGLSVAETVQDIQLIRSTLTRNLLDNMYLANNGRFQIVEGQVNVDDLLTSRPGGIVRTRSLNALQPIQTPALQPAAFQMLQYWDDIKTGRTGVNPQTQGMSADVLKTHVTTGAVTAAMTNAQGRLELIARVFADTGVRNMFKQIYNLIQRYENRKKMVRLNNTYTEIDPSSWREDMDVSVEVGIGYGDQDIKLQNISNFASLIEKVGTQTKG
;
A
#
# COMPACT_ATOMS: atom_id res chain seq x y z
N TYR A 1 -16.58 14.41 27.39
CA TYR A 1 -16.32 13.85 26.03
C TYR A 1 -16.61 12.34 26.03
N THR A 2 -17.82 11.94 26.41
CA THR A 2 -18.22 10.52 26.54
C THR A 2 -19.08 10.04 25.36
N SER A 3 -19.31 10.86 24.33
CA SER A 3 -20.13 10.50 23.16
C SER A 3 -19.36 9.85 22.01
N GLY A 4 -18.04 9.67 22.14
CA GLY A 4 -17.21 9.16 21.03
C GLY A 4 -17.00 7.65 21.00
N ALA A 5 -17.30 6.92 22.09
CA ALA A 5 -17.05 5.48 22.15
C ALA A 5 -18.07 4.68 21.32
N ASP A 6 -19.32 5.14 21.25
CA ASP A 6 -20.37 4.49 20.46
C ASP A 6 -20.21 4.75 18.95
N ASP A 7 -19.64 5.88 18.56
CA ASP A 7 -19.40 6.25 17.16
C ASP A 7 -18.30 5.41 16.49
N VAL A 8 -17.32 4.93 17.25
CA VAL A 8 -16.20 4.14 16.70
C VAL A 8 -16.65 2.76 16.28
N THR A 9 -17.57 2.13 17.03
CA THR A 9 -18.08 0.78 16.73
C THR A 9 -19.06 0.74 15.57
N THR A 10 -19.71 1.86 15.27
CA THR A 10 -20.68 2.01 14.16
C THR A 10 -20.06 2.61 12.91
N SER A 11 -18.81 3.07 12.95
CA SER A 11 -18.16 3.64 11.78
C SER A 11 -17.98 2.59 10.68
N GLN A 12 -18.23 2.99 9.43
CA GLN A 12 -18.00 2.11 8.26
C GLN A 12 -16.57 1.56 8.20
N GLU A 13 -15.61 2.33 8.68
CA GLU A 13 -14.22 1.94 8.72
C GLU A 13 -13.97 0.84 9.76
N TYR A 14 -14.54 0.94 10.93
CA TYR A 14 -14.50 -0.11 11.95
C TYR A 14 -15.14 -1.40 11.45
N MET A 15 -16.34 -1.33 10.88
CA MET A 15 -17.04 -2.47 10.30
C MET A 15 -16.24 -3.11 9.14
N ALA A 16 -15.62 -2.32 8.28
CA ALA A 16 -14.81 -2.84 7.18
C ALA A 16 -13.56 -3.57 7.67
N ARG A 17 -12.91 -3.08 8.72
CA ARG A 17 -11.72 -3.73 9.32
C ARG A 17 -12.05 -5.04 10.01
N HIS A 18 -13.20 -5.10 10.67
CA HIS A 18 -13.63 -6.27 11.44
C HIS A 18 -14.56 -7.22 10.66
N SER A 19 -14.89 -6.91 9.41
CA SER A 19 -15.78 -7.75 8.59
C SER A 19 -15.21 -9.15 8.28
N TYR A 20 -13.90 -9.33 8.42
CA TYR A 20 -13.23 -10.62 8.25
C TYR A 20 -13.11 -11.43 9.54
N ASP A 21 -13.36 -10.82 10.68
CA ASP A 21 -13.29 -11.46 11.99
C ASP A 21 -14.71 -11.69 12.51
N ALA A 22 -15.22 -12.90 12.32
CA ALA A 22 -16.59 -13.26 12.68
C ALA A 22 -16.85 -13.17 14.20
N THR A 23 -15.81 -13.24 15.01
CA THR A 23 -15.88 -13.13 16.47
C THR A 23 -16.04 -11.70 16.97
N SER A 24 -15.56 -10.72 16.21
CA SER A 24 -15.58 -9.31 16.62
C SER A 24 -16.88 -8.58 16.25
N VAL A 25 -17.67 -9.12 15.32
CA VAL A 25 -18.89 -8.46 14.81
C VAL A 25 -20.07 -8.55 15.78
N PHE A 26 -20.07 -9.57 16.65
CA PHE A 26 -21.17 -9.79 17.62
C PHE A 26 -20.63 -10.11 19.01
N PRO A 27 -20.08 -9.12 19.72
CA PRO A 27 -19.45 -9.36 21.04
C PRO A 27 -20.41 -9.88 22.13
N ASN A 28 -21.71 -9.79 21.91
CA ASN A 28 -22.73 -10.07 22.94
C ASN A 28 -23.58 -11.33 22.68
N GLN A 29 -23.10 -12.28 21.88
CA GLN A 29 -23.87 -13.52 21.62
C GLN A 29 -23.52 -14.68 22.57
N SER A 30 -22.62 -14.50 23.50
CA SER A 30 -22.33 -15.53 24.50
C SER A 30 -23.45 -15.60 25.54
N ALA A 31 -23.87 -16.83 25.85
CA ALA A 31 -24.91 -17.08 26.88
C ALA A 31 -24.36 -16.92 28.30
N GLU A 32 -23.04 -16.92 28.49
CA GLU A 32 -22.37 -16.76 29.78
C GLU A 32 -21.75 -15.36 29.90
N GLU A 33 -22.01 -14.70 31.02
CA GLU A 33 -21.55 -13.34 31.33
C GLU A 33 -20.01 -13.25 31.36
N SER A 34 -19.32 -14.35 31.68
CA SER A 34 -17.84 -14.43 31.68
C SER A 34 -17.20 -14.47 30.30
N GLU A 35 -17.97 -14.79 29.25
CA GLU A 35 -17.50 -14.87 27.86
C GLU A 35 -17.84 -13.64 27.03
N VAL A 36 -18.49 -12.65 27.62
CA VAL A 36 -18.86 -11.41 26.92
C VAL A 36 -17.60 -10.61 26.60
N LEU A 37 -17.38 -10.36 25.31
CA LEU A 37 -16.29 -9.51 24.86
C LEU A 37 -16.58 -8.04 25.16
N VAL A 38 -15.69 -7.42 25.92
CA VAL A 38 -15.79 -6.01 26.30
C VAL A 38 -14.77 -5.20 25.51
N MET A 39 -15.23 -4.07 24.94
CA MET A 39 -14.34 -3.14 24.25
C MET A 39 -13.52 -2.36 25.27
N ILE A 40 -12.19 -2.47 25.19
CA ILE A 40 -11.25 -1.69 25.98
C ILE A 40 -10.58 -0.69 25.06
N ASN A 41 -10.67 0.59 25.41
CA ASN A 41 -9.97 1.66 24.72
C ASN A 41 -8.69 2.01 25.49
N GLU A 42 -7.56 1.91 24.82
CA GLU A 42 -6.27 2.36 25.32
C GLU A 42 -5.93 3.70 24.68
N SER A 43 -5.87 4.74 25.50
CA SER A 43 -5.66 6.12 25.07
C SER A 43 -4.37 6.69 25.63
N TYR A 44 -3.64 7.44 24.80
CA TYR A 44 -2.40 8.12 25.17
C TYR A 44 -2.60 9.62 25.03
N MET A 45 -2.63 10.31 26.16
CA MET A 45 -2.86 11.75 26.17
C MET A 45 -2.08 12.47 27.25
N LYS A 46 -1.83 13.75 27.03
CA LYS A 46 -1.21 14.62 28.04
C LYS A 46 -2.30 15.18 28.94
N LEU A 47 -2.21 14.86 30.22
CA LEU A 47 -3.13 15.32 31.27
C LEU A 47 -2.34 15.94 32.42
N ASP A 48 -2.92 16.97 33.02
CA ASP A 48 -2.49 17.51 34.30
C ASP A 48 -3.40 16.94 35.39
N MET A 49 -2.99 15.77 35.96
CA MET A 49 -3.75 15.10 37.00
C MET A 49 -3.53 15.73 38.38
N ASP A 50 -2.39 16.41 38.56
CA ASP A 50 -1.97 16.96 39.86
C ASP A 50 -2.37 18.45 40.00
N GLY A 51 -2.92 19.08 38.98
CA GLY A 51 -3.26 20.51 38.97
C GLY A 51 -2.03 21.43 39.03
N SER A 52 -0.85 20.91 38.69
CA SER A 52 0.43 21.65 38.73
C SER A 52 0.60 22.65 37.59
N GLY A 53 -0.25 22.58 36.55
CA GLY A 53 -0.13 23.33 35.31
C GLY A 53 0.81 22.68 34.29
N VAL A 54 1.42 21.53 34.63
CA VAL A 54 2.31 20.77 33.74
C VAL A 54 1.61 19.47 33.32
N SER A 55 1.32 19.35 32.03
CA SER A 55 0.70 18.13 31.51
C SER A 55 1.73 17.03 31.26
N VAL A 56 1.51 15.86 31.86
CA VAL A 56 2.33 14.66 31.71
C VAL A 56 1.59 13.65 30.83
N MET A 57 2.33 12.88 30.04
CA MET A 57 1.75 11.82 29.22
C MET A 57 1.24 10.70 30.09
N HIS A 58 -0.02 10.29 29.86
CA HIS A 58 -0.64 9.16 30.57
C HIS A 58 -1.17 8.13 29.57
N ARG A 59 -1.05 6.87 29.95
CA ARG A 59 -1.78 5.75 29.36
C ARG A 59 -3.05 5.54 30.14
N ILE A 60 -4.18 5.58 29.47
CA ILE A 60 -5.50 5.43 30.08
C ILE A 60 -6.19 4.25 29.43
N LEU A 61 -6.56 3.27 30.25
CA LEU A 61 -7.42 2.17 29.86
C LEU A 61 -8.85 2.48 30.29
N SER A 62 -9.78 2.51 29.35
CA SER A 62 -11.19 2.76 29.62
C SER A 62 -12.09 1.74 28.93
N SER A 63 -13.21 1.44 29.57
CA SER A 63 -14.29 0.63 28.98
C SER A 63 -15.59 1.43 29.13
N GLY A 64 -16.18 1.82 28.00
CA GLY A 64 -17.32 2.72 28.02
C GLY A 64 -16.99 4.05 28.71
N SER A 65 -17.68 4.34 29.82
CA SER A 65 -17.50 5.56 30.64
C SER A 65 -16.56 5.35 31.84
N GLU A 66 -16.10 4.13 32.10
CA GLU A 66 -15.26 3.81 33.25
C GLU A 66 -13.80 3.79 32.87
N VAL A 67 -12.96 4.43 33.71
CA VAL A 67 -11.51 4.34 33.63
C VAL A 67 -11.04 3.17 34.46
N LEU A 68 -10.43 2.18 33.79
CA LEU A 68 -9.93 0.97 34.43
C LEU A 68 -8.53 1.17 35.05
N ASP A 69 -7.69 1.92 34.31
CA ASP A 69 -6.30 2.16 34.70
C ASP A 69 -5.81 3.49 34.13
N CYS A 70 -4.91 4.17 34.89
CA CYS A 70 -4.30 5.41 34.43
C CYS A 70 -2.88 5.50 34.96
N GLU A 71 -1.89 5.35 34.10
CA GLU A 71 -0.48 5.35 34.45
C GLU A 71 0.28 6.46 33.70
N PRO A 72 1.17 7.20 34.39
CA PRO A 72 2.07 8.11 33.70
C PRO A 72 3.10 7.33 32.87
N ILE A 73 3.36 7.80 31.68
CA ILE A 73 4.32 7.21 30.74
C ILE A 73 5.22 8.28 30.14
N ASP A 74 6.43 7.89 29.75
CA ASP A 74 7.39 8.84 29.16
C ASP A 74 7.26 8.96 27.65
N TYR A 75 6.77 7.93 26.98
CA TYR A 75 6.64 7.90 25.50
C TYR A 75 5.47 7.02 25.05
N ILE A 76 4.98 7.30 23.86
CA ILE A 76 3.93 6.51 23.19
C ILE A 76 4.60 5.26 22.56
N PRO A 77 4.19 4.01 22.93
CA PRO A 77 4.86 2.78 22.46
C PRO A 77 4.48 2.36 21.03
N PHE A 78 3.96 3.26 20.24
CA PHE A 78 3.56 2.99 18.86
C PHE A 78 4.35 3.82 17.87
N SER A 79 4.74 3.17 16.78
CA SER A 79 5.38 3.81 15.64
C SER A 79 4.47 3.68 14.42
N SER A 80 4.03 4.79 13.87
CA SER A 80 3.15 4.81 12.70
C SER A 80 3.95 4.99 11.41
N VAL A 81 3.56 4.24 10.38
CA VAL A 81 4.14 4.31 9.04
C VAL A 81 3.04 4.67 8.06
N CYS A 82 3.25 5.73 7.28
CA CYS A 82 2.28 6.17 6.28
C CYS A 82 2.98 6.44 4.94
N PRO A 83 2.58 5.76 3.83
CA PRO A 83 3.25 5.93 2.53
C PRO A 83 2.99 7.31 1.91
N ILE A 84 1.77 7.82 2.01
CA ILE A 84 1.37 9.11 1.45
C ILE A 84 0.61 9.87 2.53
N PRO A 85 1.30 10.77 3.28
CA PRO A 85 0.65 11.51 4.36
C PRO A 85 -0.35 12.52 3.80
N ILE A 86 -1.51 12.62 4.45
CA ILE A 86 -2.50 13.66 4.18
C ILE A 86 -2.36 14.72 5.26
N PRO A 87 -2.25 16.02 4.90
CA PRO A 87 -2.20 17.09 5.88
C PRO A 87 -3.38 17.03 6.85
N HIS A 88 -3.11 17.23 8.13
CA HIS A 88 -4.11 17.27 9.23
C HIS A 88 -4.90 15.96 9.46
N LYS A 89 -4.43 14.83 8.91
CA LYS A 89 -5.01 13.50 9.17
C LYS A 89 -3.92 12.55 9.68
N PHE A 90 -4.28 11.70 10.63
CA PHE A 90 -3.38 10.66 11.13
C PHE A 90 -3.19 9.54 10.07
N TYR A 91 -4.28 9.13 9.44
CA TYR A 91 -4.25 8.16 8.35
C TYR A 91 -4.00 8.86 7.03
N GLY A 92 -3.01 8.38 6.30
CA GLY A 92 -2.75 8.81 4.93
C GLY A 92 -3.37 7.88 3.89
N LEU A 93 -2.97 8.03 2.64
CA LEU A 93 -3.38 7.19 1.53
C LEU A 93 -2.40 6.04 1.34
N SER A 94 -2.93 4.88 1.00
CA SER A 94 -2.15 3.75 0.50
C SER A 94 -1.90 3.90 -1.01
N VAL A 95 -0.87 3.21 -1.51
CA VAL A 95 -0.64 3.13 -2.96
C VAL A 95 -1.82 2.46 -3.67
N ALA A 96 -2.49 1.50 -3.01
CA ALA A 96 -3.67 0.83 -3.55
C ALA A 96 -4.86 1.81 -3.76
N GLU A 97 -5.10 2.71 -2.82
CA GLU A 97 -6.17 3.72 -2.93
C GLU A 97 -5.96 4.67 -4.10
N THR A 98 -4.72 4.98 -4.46
CA THR A 98 -4.41 5.84 -5.61
C THR A 98 -4.78 5.24 -6.97
N VAL A 99 -5.01 3.93 -7.04
CA VAL A 99 -5.34 3.20 -8.28
C VAL A 99 -6.65 2.43 -8.23
N GLN A 100 -7.39 2.54 -7.14
CA GLN A 100 -8.66 1.83 -6.93
C GLN A 100 -9.70 2.20 -8.00
N ASP A 101 -9.81 3.46 -8.36
CA ASP A 101 -10.68 3.97 -9.42
C ASP A 101 -10.33 3.33 -10.78
N ILE A 102 -9.05 3.23 -11.11
CA ILE A 102 -8.57 2.61 -12.35
C ILE A 102 -8.92 1.12 -12.37
N GLN A 103 -8.76 0.41 -11.24
CA GLN A 103 -9.11 -1.00 -11.14
C GLN A 103 -10.61 -1.23 -11.39
N LEU A 104 -11.49 -0.39 -10.84
CA LEU A 104 -12.92 -0.46 -11.07
C LEU A 104 -13.26 -0.25 -12.54
N ILE A 105 -12.70 0.79 -13.18
CA ILE A 105 -12.89 1.07 -14.60
C ILE A 105 -12.42 -0.10 -15.46
N ARG A 106 -11.21 -0.61 -15.23
CA ARG A 106 -10.68 -1.75 -15.97
C ARG A 106 -11.53 -3.00 -15.81
N SER A 107 -11.97 -3.29 -14.61
CA SER A 107 -12.85 -4.44 -14.34
C SER A 107 -14.17 -4.33 -15.12
N THR A 108 -14.77 -3.13 -15.15
CA THR A 108 -16.00 -2.88 -15.89
C THR A 108 -15.79 -3.01 -17.40
N LEU A 109 -14.71 -2.42 -17.94
CA LEU A 109 -14.37 -2.55 -19.36
C LEU A 109 -14.11 -4.01 -19.74
N THR A 110 -13.37 -4.75 -18.93
CA THR A 110 -13.08 -6.16 -19.20
C THR A 110 -14.34 -7.01 -19.18
N ARG A 111 -15.25 -6.77 -18.23
CA ARG A 111 -16.56 -7.46 -18.18
C ARG A 111 -17.39 -7.16 -19.42
N ASN A 112 -17.49 -5.88 -19.81
CA ASN A 112 -18.21 -5.49 -21.01
C ASN A 112 -17.63 -6.11 -22.28
N LEU A 113 -16.30 -6.23 -22.39
CA LEU A 113 -15.64 -6.92 -23.49
C LEU A 113 -15.95 -8.41 -23.53
N LEU A 114 -15.93 -9.07 -22.36
CA LEU A 114 -16.29 -10.49 -22.23
C LEU A 114 -17.76 -10.71 -22.60
N ASP A 115 -18.65 -9.89 -22.07
CA ASP A 115 -20.09 -9.98 -22.36
C ASP A 115 -20.37 -9.79 -23.86
N ASN A 116 -19.71 -8.82 -24.50
CA ASN A 116 -19.81 -8.62 -25.94
C ASN A 116 -19.30 -9.84 -26.71
N MET A 117 -18.18 -10.45 -26.28
CA MET A 117 -17.62 -11.65 -26.89
C MET A 117 -18.55 -12.85 -26.73
N TYR A 118 -19.19 -13.02 -25.56
CA TYR A 118 -20.21 -14.05 -25.35
C TYR A 118 -21.44 -13.83 -26.23
N LEU A 119 -21.91 -12.58 -26.36
CA LEU A 119 -23.03 -12.26 -27.26
C LEU A 119 -22.68 -12.42 -28.74
N ALA A 120 -21.44 -12.16 -29.13
CA ALA A 120 -20.98 -12.38 -30.50
C ALA A 120 -20.88 -13.88 -30.84
N ASN A 121 -20.42 -14.70 -29.89
CA ASN A 121 -20.30 -16.15 -30.05
C ASN A 121 -21.64 -16.87 -29.96
N ASN A 122 -22.56 -16.37 -29.09
CA ASN A 122 -23.89 -16.89 -28.89
C ASN A 122 -24.92 -15.84 -29.36
N GLY A 123 -24.97 -15.62 -30.66
CA GLY A 123 -25.86 -14.62 -31.27
C GLY A 123 -27.32 -14.87 -30.89
N ARG A 124 -28.04 -13.80 -30.57
CA ARG A 124 -29.51 -13.85 -30.38
C ARG A 124 -30.21 -13.78 -31.73
N PHE A 125 -31.28 -14.53 -31.84
CA PHE A 125 -32.12 -14.56 -33.04
C PHE A 125 -33.49 -14.02 -32.71
N GLN A 126 -34.06 -13.27 -33.64
CA GLN A 126 -35.45 -12.91 -33.66
C GLN A 126 -36.15 -13.94 -34.53
N ILE A 127 -37.17 -14.60 -33.99
CA ILE A 127 -37.95 -15.62 -34.69
C ILE A 127 -39.42 -15.21 -34.78
N VAL A 128 -40.08 -15.60 -35.89
CA VAL A 128 -41.51 -15.52 -36.00
C VAL A 128 -42.10 -16.78 -35.39
N GLU A 129 -42.96 -16.62 -34.38
CA GLU A 129 -43.52 -17.71 -33.64
C GLU A 129 -44.29 -18.70 -34.55
N GLY A 130 -44.10 -20.01 -34.36
CA GLY A 130 -44.70 -21.06 -35.16
C GLY A 130 -44.10 -21.30 -36.57
N GLN A 131 -43.15 -20.47 -37.01
CA GLN A 131 -42.53 -20.60 -38.35
C GLN A 131 -41.12 -21.17 -38.31
N VAL A 132 -40.49 -21.27 -37.14
CA VAL A 132 -39.13 -21.77 -36.95
C VAL A 132 -39.14 -22.96 -36.01
N ASN A 133 -38.36 -24.00 -36.30
CA ASN A 133 -38.16 -25.09 -35.37
C ASN A 133 -37.19 -24.65 -34.27
N VAL A 134 -37.68 -24.44 -33.06
CA VAL A 134 -36.90 -23.93 -31.92
C VAL A 134 -35.89 -24.96 -31.44
N ASP A 135 -36.18 -26.23 -31.53
CA ASP A 135 -35.26 -27.31 -31.12
C ASP A 135 -33.98 -27.36 -31.99
N ASP A 136 -34.17 -27.14 -33.33
CA ASP A 136 -33.02 -27.02 -34.22
C ASP A 136 -32.15 -25.79 -33.92
N LEU A 137 -32.77 -24.69 -33.50
CA LEU A 137 -32.09 -23.43 -33.15
C LEU A 137 -31.35 -23.54 -31.82
N LEU A 138 -31.93 -24.23 -30.82
CA LEU A 138 -31.30 -24.43 -29.51
C LEU A 138 -30.14 -25.42 -29.58
N THR A 139 -30.15 -26.32 -30.57
CA THR A 139 -29.08 -27.28 -30.78
C THR A 139 -27.91 -26.64 -31.56
N SER A 140 -27.07 -25.83 -30.88
CA SER A 140 -25.92 -25.15 -31.48
C SER A 140 -24.77 -26.15 -31.75
N ARG A 141 -24.59 -26.57 -33.04
CA ARG A 141 -23.48 -27.39 -33.48
C ARG A 141 -22.95 -26.88 -34.83
N PRO A 142 -21.62 -26.98 -35.08
CA PRO A 142 -21.07 -26.62 -36.37
C PRO A 142 -21.75 -27.39 -37.54
N GLY A 143 -22.20 -26.63 -38.54
CA GLY A 143 -22.91 -27.17 -39.68
C GLY A 143 -24.37 -27.61 -39.43
N GLY A 144 -24.94 -27.20 -38.29
CA GLY A 144 -26.36 -27.45 -37.99
C GLY A 144 -27.29 -26.74 -38.99
N ILE A 145 -28.43 -27.39 -39.31
CA ILE A 145 -29.48 -26.86 -40.21
C ILE A 145 -30.68 -26.50 -39.37
N VAL A 146 -31.16 -25.25 -39.48
CA VAL A 146 -32.36 -24.77 -38.83
C VAL A 146 -33.53 -24.76 -39.85
N ARG A 147 -34.59 -25.50 -39.58
CA ARG A 147 -35.76 -25.60 -40.47
C ARG A 147 -36.72 -24.47 -40.23
N THR A 148 -37.05 -23.73 -41.28
CA THR A 148 -38.00 -22.62 -41.28
C THR A 148 -39.08 -22.83 -42.34
N ARG A 149 -40.29 -22.34 -42.07
CA ARG A 149 -41.43 -22.38 -43.00
C ARG A 149 -41.40 -21.22 -44.01
N SER A 150 -40.77 -20.11 -43.68
CA SER A 150 -40.61 -18.95 -44.58
C SER A 150 -39.20 -18.42 -44.51
N LEU A 151 -38.74 -17.76 -45.62
CA LEU A 151 -37.38 -17.32 -45.79
C LEU A 151 -36.90 -16.23 -44.79
N ASN A 152 -37.81 -15.46 -44.21
CA ASN A 152 -37.49 -14.36 -43.28
C ASN A 152 -37.97 -14.63 -41.84
N ALA A 153 -38.31 -15.88 -41.53
CA ALA A 153 -38.81 -16.23 -40.21
C ALA A 153 -37.71 -16.20 -39.12
N LEU A 154 -36.47 -16.21 -39.50
CA LEU A 154 -35.30 -16.18 -38.61
C LEU A 154 -34.41 -15.01 -38.99
N GLN A 155 -34.17 -14.09 -38.07
CA GLN A 155 -33.23 -12.98 -38.27
C GLN A 155 -32.24 -12.91 -37.12
N PRO A 156 -30.91 -12.84 -37.39
CA PRO A 156 -29.95 -12.64 -36.35
C PRO A 156 -30.04 -11.19 -35.81
N ILE A 157 -30.06 -11.04 -34.51
CA ILE A 157 -29.90 -9.74 -33.87
C ILE A 157 -28.44 -9.39 -33.89
N GLN A 158 -28.08 -8.35 -34.63
CA GLN A 158 -26.67 -7.94 -34.78
C GLN A 158 -26.14 -7.43 -33.43
N THR A 159 -25.14 -8.10 -32.91
CA THR A 159 -24.34 -7.61 -31.80
C THR A 159 -23.23 -6.72 -32.38
N PRO A 160 -23.04 -5.49 -31.86
CA PRO A 160 -21.94 -4.65 -32.32
C PRO A 160 -20.62 -5.37 -32.17
N ALA A 161 -19.79 -5.33 -33.23
CA ALA A 161 -18.47 -5.93 -33.17
C ALA A 161 -17.60 -5.23 -32.11
N LEU A 162 -16.73 -6.01 -31.46
CA LEU A 162 -15.72 -5.47 -30.54
C LEU A 162 -14.92 -4.39 -31.24
N GLN A 163 -14.99 -3.17 -30.72
CA GLN A 163 -14.25 -2.06 -31.29
C GLN A 163 -12.77 -2.15 -30.83
N PRO A 164 -11.79 -2.01 -31.75
CA PRO A 164 -10.37 -1.98 -31.41
C PRO A 164 -10.03 -0.88 -30.37
N ALA A 165 -10.81 0.19 -30.34
CA ALA A 165 -10.69 1.27 -29.37
C ALA A 165 -10.80 0.80 -27.91
N ALA A 166 -11.53 -0.27 -27.63
CA ALA A 166 -11.66 -0.80 -26.28
C ALA A 166 -10.33 -1.36 -25.74
N PHE A 167 -9.53 -2.00 -26.57
CA PHE A 167 -8.19 -2.48 -26.20
C PHE A 167 -7.21 -1.32 -26.00
N GLN A 168 -7.29 -0.28 -26.83
CA GLN A 168 -6.49 0.93 -26.65
C GLN A 168 -6.84 1.63 -25.33
N MET A 169 -8.12 1.61 -24.94
CA MET A 169 -8.56 2.19 -23.66
C MET A 169 -8.04 1.42 -22.45
N LEU A 170 -7.97 0.09 -22.52
CA LEU A 170 -7.33 -0.72 -21.46
C LEU A 170 -5.85 -0.38 -21.30
N GLN A 171 -5.14 -0.22 -22.44
CA GLN A 171 -3.73 0.17 -22.41
C GLN A 171 -3.54 1.59 -21.86
N TYR A 172 -4.38 2.53 -22.24
CA TYR A 172 -4.38 3.88 -21.70
C TYR A 172 -4.52 3.91 -20.18
N TRP A 173 -5.42 3.09 -19.61
CA TRP A 173 -5.56 2.97 -18.16
C TRP A 173 -4.36 2.30 -17.49
N ASP A 174 -3.68 1.39 -18.17
CA ASP A 174 -2.42 0.82 -17.66
C ASP A 174 -1.30 1.86 -17.60
N ASP A 175 -1.22 2.73 -18.60
CA ASP A 175 -0.26 3.83 -18.62
C ASP A 175 -0.53 4.85 -17.50
N ILE A 176 -1.80 5.19 -17.26
CA ILE A 176 -2.19 6.05 -16.13
C ILE A 176 -1.83 5.39 -14.79
N LYS A 177 -2.11 4.10 -14.62
CA LYS A 177 -1.73 3.35 -13.41
C LYS A 177 -0.24 3.42 -13.16
N THR A 178 0.56 3.18 -14.19
CA THR A 178 2.02 3.28 -14.14
C THR A 178 2.47 4.70 -13.78
N GLY A 179 1.87 5.72 -14.38
CA GLY A 179 2.15 7.12 -14.07
C GLY A 179 1.81 7.50 -12.62
N ARG A 180 0.72 6.96 -12.05
CA ARG A 180 0.32 7.24 -10.67
C ARG A 180 1.16 6.51 -9.62
N THR A 181 1.54 5.26 -9.88
CA THR A 181 2.29 4.43 -8.92
C THR A 181 3.80 4.55 -9.06
N GLY A 182 4.30 4.86 -10.25
CA GLY A 182 5.73 4.77 -10.58
C GLY A 182 6.21 3.32 -10.80
N VAL A 183 5.31 2.34 -10.71
CA VAL A 183 5.62 0.93 -10.92
C VAL A 183 5.31 0.57 -12.37
N ASN A 184 6.32 0.25 -13.15
CA ASN A 184 6.19 -0.17 -14.54
C ASN A 184 6.81 -1.57 -14.74
N PRO A 185 6.51 -2.26 -15.86
CA PRO A 185 7.10 -3.57 -16.16
C PRO A 185 8.64 -3.57 -16.17
N GLN A 186 9.25 -2.44 -16.49
CA GLN A 186 10.71 -2.28 -16.51
C GLN A 186 11.30 -2.28 -15.10
N THR A 187 10.62 -1.64 -14.12
CA THR A 187 11.06 -1.68 -12.71
C THR A 187 10.88 -3.06 -12.07
N GLN A 188 9.99 -3.87 -12.64
CA GLN A 188 9.75 -5.25 -12.17
C GLN A 188 10.68 -6.30 -12.83
N GLY A 189 11.60 -5.88 -13.69
CA GLY A 189 12.53 -6.79 -14.37
C GLY A 189 11.87 -7.70 -15.43
N MET A 190 10.61 -7.45 -15.80
CA MET A 190 9.84 -8.28 -16.72
C MET A 190 9.90 -7.84 -18.19
N SER A 191 10.67 -6.81 -18.52
CA SER A 191 10.70 -6.28 -19.90
C SER A 191 11.80 -6.90 -20.74
N ALA A 192 11.49 -8.02 -21.39
CA ALA A 192 12.34 -8.59 -22.45
C ALA A 192 12.45 -7.67 -23.71
N ASP A 193 11.58 -6.67 -23.83
CA ASP A 193 11.50 -5.79 -25.01
C ASP A 193 12.57 -4.68 -24.98
N VAL A 194 13.02 -4.29 -23.78
CA VAL A 194 14.13 -3.33 -23.61
C VAL A 194 15.47 -3.89 -24.12
N LEU A 195 15.60 -5.21 -24.16
CA LEU A 195 16.79 -5.89 -24.69
C LEU A 195 16.81 -5.99 -26.24
N LYS A 196 15.68 -5.75 -26.89
CA LYS A 196 15.53 -5.91 -28.36
C LYS A 196 15.71 -4.61 -29.13
N THR A 197 15.60 -3.45 -28.49
CA THR A 197 15.74 -2.16 -29.15
C THR A 197 17.12 -1.60 -28.88
N HIS A 198 17.75 -0.98 -29.86
CA HIS A 198 19.04 -0.27 -29.78
C HIS A 198 18.99 0.93 -28.81
N VAL A 199 18.59 0.72 -27.57
CA VAL A 199 18.54 1.76 -26.53
C VAL A 199 19.90 1.76 -25.84
N THR A 200 20.55 2.92 -25.80
CA THR A 200 21.83 3.08 -25.06
C THR A 200 21.62 2.78 -23.58
N THR A 201 22.56 2.08 -22.96
CA THR A 201 22.55 1.74 -21.53
C THR A 201 22.23 2.96 -20.65
N GLY A 202 22.69 4.15 -21.02
CA GLY A 202 22.41 5.39 -20.30
C GLY A 202 20.95 5.82 -20.30
N ALA A 203 20.23 5.62 -21.42
CA ALA A 203 18.80 5.94 -21.49
C ALA A 203 17.94 4.98 -20.66
N VAL A 204 18.29 3.70 -20.62
CA VAL A 204 17.63 2.69 -19.77
C VAL A 204 17.87 3.01 -18.30
N THR A 205 19.10 3.33 -17.92
CA THR A 205 19.43 3.69 -16.53
C THR A 205 18.68 4.96 -16.09
N ALA A 206 18.63 5.99 -16.94
CA ALA A 206 17.90 7.22 -16.63
C ALA A 206 16.39 6.98 -16.47
N ALA A 207 15.79 6.16 -17.33
CA ALA A 207 14.37 5.80 -17.23
C ALA A 207 14.07 4.98 -15.93
N MET A 208 14.96 4.06 -15.56
CA MET A 208 14.85 3.31 -14.32
C MET A 208 14.99 4.22 -13.10
N THR A 209 15.95 5.13 -13.10
CA THR A 209 16.17 6.08 -11.99
C THR A 209 14.95 6.98 -11.77
N ASN A 210 14.35 7.50 -12.86
CA ASN A 210 13.15 8.33 -12.77
C ASN A 210 11.92 7.54 -12.25
N ALA A 211 11.77 6.28 -12.65
CA ALA A 211 10.69 5.43 -12.17
C ALA A 211 10.86 5.07 -10.68
N GLN A 212 12.10 4.89 -10.23
CA GLN A 212 12.42 4.57 -8.82
C GLN A 212 12.26 5.77 -7.88
N GLY A 213 12.36 7.02 -8.38
CA GLY A 213 12.33 8.22 -7.55
C GLY A 213 11.05 8.35 -6.70
N ARG A 214 9.90 7.89 -7.19
CA ARG A 214 8.66 7.90 -6.40
C ARG A 214 8.65 6.84 -5.30
N LEU A 215 9.16 5.65 -5.59
CA LEU A 215 9.31 4.58 -4.60
C LEU A 215 10.33 4.96 -3.53
N GLU A 216 11.41 5.62 -3.94
CA GLU A 216 12.41 6.17 -3.03
C GLU A 216 11.83 7.22 -2.09
N LEU A 217 10.96 8.11 -2.59
CA LEU A 217 10.25 9.08 -1.76
C LEU A 217 9.39 8.39 -0.69
N ILE A 218 8.60 7.39 -1.07
CA ILE A 218 7.78 6.61 -0.13
C ILE A 218 8.67 5.93 0.91
N ALA A 219 9.79 5.32 0.49
CA ALA A 219 10.71 4.65 1.39
C ALA A 219 11.40 5.63 2.35
N ARG A 220 11.72 6.85 1.90
CA ARG A 220 12.24 7.92 2.77
C ARG A 220 11.18 8.37 3.79
N VAL A 221 9.93 8.53 3.38
CA VAL A 221 8.84 8.84 4.30
C VAL A 221 8.68 7.74 5.35
N PHE A 222 8.78 6.47 4.96
CA PHE A 222 8.76 5.35 5.91
C PHE A 222 9.93 5.39 6.89
N ALA A 223 11.13 5.66 6.38
CA ALA A 223 12.34 5.72 7.18
C ALA A 223 12.25 6.84 8.23
N ASP A 224 11.86 8.04 7.82
CA ASP A 224 11.84 9.19 8.69
C ASP A 224 10.68 9.18 9.71
N THR A 225 9.51 8.68 9.34
CA THR A 225 8.33 8.69 10.20
C THR A 225 8.27 7.47 11.12
N GLY A 226 8.33 6.28 10.54
CA GLY A 226 8.09 5.03 11.27
C GLY A 226 9.35 4.34 11.75
N VAL A 227 10.29 4.07 10.86
CA VAL A 227 11.50 3.29 11.19
C VAL A 227 12.38 4.02 12.18
N ARG A 228 12.58 5.32 12.00
CA ARG A 228 13.33 6.15 12.94
C ARG A 228 12.73 6.12 14.34
N ASN A 229 11.41 6.31 14.45
CA ASN A 229 10.72 6.27 15.72
C ASN A 229 10.76 4.88 16.36
N MET A 230 10.60 3.83 15.57
CA MET A 230 10.72 2.45 16.03
C MET A 230 12.12 2.19 16.64
N PHE A 231 13.20 2.59 15.97
CA PHE A 231 14.54 2.42 16.51
C PHE A 231 14.80 3.26 17.77
N LYS A 232 14.25 4.47 17.85
CA LYS A 232 14.31 5.26 19.10
C LYS A 232 13.60 4.56 20.25
N GLN A 233 12.44 3.97 20.01
CA GLN A 233 11.71 3.20 21.04
C GLN A 233 12.50 1.95 21.46
N ILE A 234 13.08 1.20 20.52
CA ILE A 234 13.93 0.04 20.82
C ILE A 234 15.14 0.47 21.66
N TYR A 235 15.79 1.58 21.29
CA TYR A 235 16.90 2.13 22.03
C TYR A 235 16.53 2.45 23.48
N ASN A 236 15.40 3.15 23.70
CA ASN A 236 14.90 3.50 25.03
C ASN A 236 14.55 2.25 25.85
N LEU A 237 13.95 1.24 25.22
CA LEU A 237 13.65 -0.03 25.90
C LEU A 237 14.92 -0.76 26.31
N ILE A 238 15.93 -0.83 25.44
CA ILE A 238 17.21 -1.49 25.77
C ILE A 238 17.89 -0.75 26.91
N GLN A 239 17.95 0.58 26.86
CA GLN A 239 18.58 1.39 27.91
C GLN A 239 17.88 1.20 29.26
N ARG A 240 16.55 1.09 29.29
CA ARG A 240 15.77 0.99 30.53
C ARG A 240 15.75 -0.40 31.14
N TYR A 241 15.69 -1.44 30.32
CA TYR A 241 15.46 -2.81 30.80
C TYR A 241 16.67 -3.73 30.69
N GLU A 242 17.68 -3.40 29.88
CA GLU A 242 18.86 -4.25 29.71
C GLU A 242 20.00 -3.78 30.62
N ASN A 243 20.15 -4.48 31.75
CA ASN A 243 21.18 -4.15 32.74
C ASN A 243 22.45 -5.01 32.58
N ARG A 244 22.51 -5.87 31.54
CA ARG A 244 23.64 -6.78 31.34
C ARG A 244 24.56 -6.23 30.26
N LYS A 245 25.83 -6.21 30.58
CA LYS A 245 26.87 -5.94 29.58
C LYS A 245 26.91 -7.04 28.53
N LYS A 246 26.95 -6.67 27.28
CA LYS A 246 27.00 -7.58 26.14
C LYS A 246 28.26 -7.39 25.32
N MET A 247 28.87 -8.51 24.91
CA MET A 247 29.97 -8.49 23.96
C MET A 247 29.40 -8.47 22.54
N VAL A 248 29.61 -7.41 21.82
CA VAL A 248 29.18 -7.25 20.42
C VAL A 248 30.40 -7.14 19.51
N ARG A 249 30.34 -7.81 18.38
CA ARG A 249 31.40 -7.73 17.37
C ARG A 249 31.16 -6.52 16.47
N LEU A 250 31.94 -5.46 16.65
CA LEU A 250 31.96 -4.27 15.84
C LEU A 250 33.28 -4.19 15.07
N ASN A 251 33.23 -4.00 13.77
CA ASN A 251 34.43 -3.89 12.90
C ASN A 251 35.49 -4.99 13.15
N ASN A 252 34.99 -6.23 13.26
CA ASN A 252 35.85 -7.42 13.50
C ASN A 252 36.51 -7.49 14.90
N THR A 253 36.25 -6.55 15.79
CA THR A 253 36.67 -6.53 17.20
C THR A 253 35.53 -6.77 18.14
N TYR A 254 35.76 -7.52 19.22
CA TYR A 254 34.77 -7.70 20.28
C TYR A 254 34.83 -6.52 21.23
N THR A 255 33.73 -5.78 21.32
CA THR A 255 33.61 -4.62 22.21
C THR A 255 32.53 -4.90 23.25
N GLU A 256 32.82 -4.65 24.51
CA GLU A 256 31.85 -4.71 25.59
C GLU A 256 30.97 -3.46 25.52
N ILE A 257 29.66 -3.67 25.45
CA ILE A 257 28.65 -2.61 25.43
C ILE A 257 27.86 -2.68 26.71
N ASP A 258 27.78 -1.55 27.41
CA ASP A 258 26.94 -1.36 28.59
C ASP A 258 25.76 -0.43 28.24
N PRO A 259 24.55 -0.98 28.04
CA PRO A 259 23.40 -0.16 27.66
C PRO A 259 23.00 0.88 28.71
N SER A 260 23.27 0.63 29.98
CA SER A 260 22.93 1.56 31.07
C SER A 260 23.76 2.87 31.03
N SER A 261 24.88 2.83 30.35
CA SER A 261 25.76 4.01 30.17
C SER A 261 25.38 4.88 28.95
N TRP A 262 24.39 4.48 28.19
CA TRP A 262 23.97 5.21 26.98
C TRP A 262 23.31 6.54 27.32
N ARG A 263 23.45 7.52 26.43
CA ARG A 263 22.84 8.84 26.63
C ARG A 263 21.34 8.78 26.30
N GLU A 264 20.52 9.47 27.07
CA GLU A 264 19.07 9.53 26.86
C GLU A 264 18.67 10.22 25.54
N ASP A 265 19.44 11.23 25.12
CA ASP A 265 19.18 12.04 23.92
C ASP A 265 19.98 11.54 22.72
N MET A 266 19.75 10.32 22.26
CA MET A 266 20.32 9.84 21.01
C MET A 266 19.38 10.09 19.84
N ASP A 267 19.91 10.63 18.74
CA ASP A 267 19.20 10.73 17.49
C ASP A 267 19.57 9.57 16.58
N VAL A 268 18.56 9.07 15.86
CA VAL A 268 18.69 7.97 14.90
C VAL A 268 18.56 8.54 13.51
N SER A 269 19.55 8.36 12.66
CA SER A 269 19.50 8.64 11.25
C SER A 269 19.28 7.33 10.48
N VAL A 270 18.33 7.32 9.57
CA VAL A 270 18.05 6.16 8.72
C VAL A 270 18.42 6.51 7.28
N GLU A 271 19.37 5.78 6.71
CA GLU A 271 19.69 5.88 5.29
C GLU A 271 18.86 4.89 4.48
N VAL A 272 18.21 5.40 3.46
CA VAL A 272 17.41 4.58 2.53
C VAL A 272 18.21 4.42 1.23
N GLY A 273 18.74 3.23 0.98
CA GLY A 273 19.37 2.86 -0.29
C GLY A 273 18.42 1.97 -1.09
N ILE A 274 17.81 2.51 -2.13
CA ILE A 274 16.96 1.73 -3.03
C ILE A 274 17.70 1.52 -4.34
N GLY A 275 18.39 0.37 -4.46
CA GLY A 275 18.94 -0.13 -5.70
C GLY A 275 20.47 -0.19 -5.80
N TYR A 276 20.92 -1.02 -6.74
CA TYR A 276 22.33 -1.27 -7.01
C TYR A 276 23.11 -0.06 -7.56
N GLY A 277 22.41 0.98 -8.07
CA GLY A 277 23.03 2.18 -8.64
C GLY A 277 23.43 3.25 -7.62
N ASP A 278 22.89 3.20 -6.41
CA ASP A 278 23.11 4.28 -5.41
C ASP A 278 24.55 4.28 -4.86
N GLN A 279 25.15 3.11 -4.71
CA GLN A 279 26.55 3.00 -4.28
C GLN A 279 27.53 3.51 -5.35
N ASP A 280 27.28 3.21 -6.62
CA ASP A 280 28.11 3.67 -7.73
C ASP A 280 28.00 5.19 -7.92
N ILE A 281 26.80 5.74 -7.78
CA ILE A 281 26.57 7.20 -7.81
C ILE A 281 27.25 7.88 -6.62
N LYS A 282 27.17 7.32 -5.41
CA LYS A 282 27.88 7.84 -4.22
C LYS A 282 29.38 7.80 -4.40
N LEU A 283 29.94 6.71 -4.92
CA LEU A 283 31.36 6.59 -5.23
C LEU A 283 31.79 7.61 -6.29
N GLN A 284 30.99 7.80 -7.32
CA GLN A 284 31.28 8.78 -8.37
C GLN A 284 31.22 10.22 -7.85
N ASN A 285 30.26 10.53 -6.99
CA ASN A 285 30.15 11.83 -6.33
C ASN A 285 31.34 12.07 -5.37
N ILE A 286 31.77 11.07 -4.60
CA ILE A 286 32.92 11.15 -3.74
C ILE A 286 34.18 11.36 -4.57
N SER A 287 34.37 10.63 -5.66
CA SER A 287 35.47 10.79 -6.59
C SER A 287 35.51 12.19 -7.22
N ASN A 288 34.35 12.70 -7.66
CA ASN A 288 34.23 14.06 -8.18
C ASN A 288 34.57 15.12 -7.12
N PHE A 289 34.11 14.90 -5.88
CA PHE A 289 34.39 15.80 -4.77
C PHE A 289 35.90 15.78 -4.40
N ALA A 290 36.52 14.61 -4.37
CA ALA A 290 37.98 14.46 -4.14
C ALA A 290 38.78 15.19 -5.23
N SER A 291 38.40 15.06 -6.50
CA SER A 291 39.05 15.76 -7.62
C SER A 291 38.89 17.27 -7.55
N LEU A 292 37.76 17.76 -7.01
CA LEU A 292 37.52 19.18 -6.77
C LEU A 292 38.43 19.73 -5.65
N ILE A 293 38.57 18.99 -4.56
CA ILE A 293 39.46 19.34 -3.44
C ILE A 293 40.92 19.38 -3.92
N GLU A 294 41.35 18.42 -4.72
CA GLU A 294 42.70 18.39 -5.29
C GLU A 294 42.95 19.61 -6.18
N LYS A 295 42.01 20.00 -7.02
CA LYS A 295 42.11 21.22 -7.86
C LYS A 295 42.16 22.50 -7.04
N VAL A 296 41.37 22.62 -5.97
CA VAL A 296 41.40 23.77 -5.08
C VAL A 296 42.67 23.79 -4.26
N GLY A 297 43.15 22.65 -3.78
CA GLY A 297 44.40 22.53 -3.02
C GLY A 297 45.65 22.87 -3.83
N THR A 298 45.62 22.65 -5.15
CA THR A 298 46.71 23.04 -6.05
C THR A 298 46.73 24.52 -6.39
N GLN A 299 45.56 25.20 -6.38
CA GLN A 299 45.46 26.65 -6.61
C GLN A 299 45.83 27.50 -5.39
N THR A 300 45.80 26.92 -4.18
CA THR A 300 46.15 27.65 -2.93
C THR A 300 47.64 27.54 -2.57
N LYS A 301 48.41 26.82 -3.32
CA LYS A 301 49.89 26.65 -3.11
C LYS A 301 50.75 27.41 -4.15
N GLY A 302 50.14 28.32 -4.95
CA GLY A 302 50.83 29.17 -5.89
C GLY A 302 51.00 30.62 -5.41
#